data_e53569bf3f4a0445322699c2c5a6109b
#
_entry.id   e53569bf3f4a0445322699c2c5a6109b
#
_cell.length_a   1.000
_cell.length_b   1.000
_cell.length_c   1.000
_cell.angle_alpha   90.00
_cell.angle_beta   90.00
_cell.angle_gamma   90.00
#
_symmetry.space_group_name_H-M   'P 1'
#
loop_
_entity.id
_entity.type
_entity.pdbx_description
1 polymer ?
#
loop_
_entity_poly.entity_id
_entity_poly.type
_entity_poly.pdbx_seq_one_letter_code
_entity_poly.pdbx_strand_id
1 'polypeptide(L)'
;MSDSGPDFSSILSGGFVFFIGLTTNLFLNYVLRLLFARYLSVAQFGLVSIVMATINTVGLLSVIGLDTGIGRYLPRFNEETERQDVLVSALQIGVPLTLATGLALYVFSGPIATRLFGIQELGVLLAITAVGTPFVGIMRLSVGTIQGQKKTLAKILIENISVPVTQVTLMLGVIFYGLQTVAVAWAYIAGFVLAGILGTIYIVSQFPVRKGRPTMRRELLVFSGPLIITVAMGNVLQYSDTLLLGGLRTASEVGIYNVVYPLSQFMALFLTVFGYLLMPVVSELHSEDDLLSANEYLRLTSKWIVFLTFPLFIIMFLYPTEIIQITFGSKYTDGHVALAVLALGFLIHSLLGPLGKGLAAIGRTKTIMFDNVGAATLNIVLNLVLITRYGFLGAAIASVVAYVVLDLLYVYQIRGITGHQPVSVTGIKVGVVSLLFTVLIHLSLLPLFDSTYLLGLTVVSTSSIFHVLVFVRYGEITSNELEIVHDVEEWIGADLAFVFRFVDRMQK
;
A
#
# COMPACT_ATOMS: atom_id res chain seq x y z
N MET A 1 10.62 -22.31 37.53
CA MET A 1 10.79 -21.16 36.64
C MET A 1 10.18 -21.60 35.33
N SER A 2 8.93 -21.21 35.09
CA SER A 2 8.19 -21.54 33.86
C SER A 2 8.70 -20.68 32.72
N ASP A 3 9.31 -21.32 31.77
CA ASP A 3 9.76 -20.77 30.51
C ASP A 3 8.51 -20.46 29.63
N SER A 4 7.87 -19.33 29.90
CA SER A 4 6.80 -18.83 29.05
C SER A 4 7.37 -17.97 27.96
N GLY A 5 7.93 -18.61 26.92
CA GLY A 5 8.13 -17.96 25.65
C GLY A 5 6.81 -17.33 25.17
N PRO A 6 6.86 -16.30 24.31
CA PRO A 6 5.62 -15.66 23.82
C PRO A 6 4.75 -16.74 23.19
N ASP A 7 3.52 -16.87 23.72
CA ASP A 7 2.56 -17.89 23.30
C ASP A 7 2.30 -17.72 21.77
N PHE A 8 2.80 -18.66 20.97
CA PHE A 8 2.75 -18.64 19.51
C PHE A 8 1.31 -18.46 19.01
N SER A 9 0.32 -18.96 19.76
CA SER A 9 -1.10 -18.77 19.49
C SER A 9 -1.53 -17.30 19.58
N SER A 10 -0.94 -16.53 20.48
CA SER A 10 -1.22 -15.09 20.63
C SER A 10 -0.63 -14.25 19.50
N ILE A 11 0.51 -14.68 18.96
CA ILE A 11 1.16 -14.02 17.80
C ILE A 11 0.34 -14.31 16.53
N LEU A 12 -0.09 -15.55 16.33
CA LEU A 12 -0.93 -15.94 15.20
C LEU A 12 -2.30 -15.25 15.24
N SER A 13 -2.95 -15.21 16.41
CA SER A 13 -4.25 -14.53 16.55
C SER A 13 -4.14 -13.03 16.31
N GLY A 14 -3.09 -12.38 16.81
CA GLY A 14 -2.81 -10.96 16.56
C GLY A 14 -2.52 -10.67 15.08
N GLY A 15 -1.76 -11.55 14.42
CA GLY A 15 -1.47 -11.48 12.98
C GLY A 15 -2.72 -11.63 12.11
N PHE A 16 -3.59 -12.56 12.46
CA PHE A 16 -4.85 -12.79 11.75
C PHE A 16 -5.82 -11.61 11.88
N VAL A 17 -6.01 -11.08 13.08
CA VAL A 17 -6.83 -9.89 13.31
C VAL A 17 -6.26 -8.69 12.53
N PHE A 18 -4.95 -8.54 12.47
CA PHE A 18 -4.29 -7.51 11.66
C PHE A 18 -4.55 -7.71 10.16
N PHE A 19 -4.45 -8.95 9.67
CA PHE A 19 -4.72 -9.27 8.25
C PHE A 19 -6.17 -8.96 7.86
N ILE A 20 -7.15 -9.36 8.68
CA ILE A 20 -8.57 -9.01 8.46
C ILE A 20 -8.74 -7.49 8.43
N GLY A 21 -8.16 -6.77 9.39
CA GLY A 21 -8.24 -5.32 9.44
C GLY A 21 -7.65 -4.65 8.19
N LEU A 22 -6.50 -5.10 7.73
CA LEU A 22 -5.85 -4.61 6.52
C LEU A 22 -6.68 -4.88 5.27
N THR A 23 -7.17 -6.11 5.10
CA THR A 23 -8.00 -6.50 3.95
C THR A 23 -9.32 -5.73 3.92
N THR A 24 -9.96 -5.56 5.08
CA THR A 24 -11.17 -4.74 5.22
C THR A 24 -10.90 -3.28 4.85
N ASN A 25 -9.79 -2.72 5.31
CA ASN A 25 -9.39 -1.36 4.96
C ASN A 25 -9.18 -1.19 3.45
N LEU A 26 -8.42 -2.10 2.81
CA LEU A 26 -8.17 -2.08 1.37
C LEU A 26 -9.48 -2.18 0.58
N PHE A 27 -10.36 -3.09 0.97
CA PHE A 27 -11.67 -3.28 0.33
C PHE A 27 -12.55 -2.03 0.46
N LEU A 28 -12.69 -1.48 1.66
CA LEU A 28 -13.50 -0.28 1.89
C LEU A 28 -12.95 0.95 1.18
N ASN A 29 -11.63 1.13 1.15
CA ASN A 29 -11.00 2.21 0.38
C ASN A 29 -11.22 2.04 -1.14
N TYR A 30 -11.22 0.81 -1.63
CA TYR A 30 -11.56 0.55 -3.04
C TYR A 30 -13.02 0.86 -3.33
N VAL A 31 -13.95 0.42 -2.47
CA VAL A 31 -15.38 0.75 -2.58
C VAL A 31 -15.59 2.26 -2.57
N LEU A 32 -14.92 2.98 -1.67
CA LEU A 32 -15.00 4.43 -1.59
C LEU A 32 -14.54 5.10 -2.90
N ARG A 33 -13.41 4.66 -3.47
CA ARG A 33 -12.92 5.16 -4.78
C ARG A 33 -13.89 4.85 -5.91
N LEU A 34 -14.50 3.66 -5.89
CA LEU A 34 -15.52 3.25 -6.84
C LEU A 34 -16.75 4.17 -6.77
N LEU A 35 -17.23 4.46 -5.55
CA LEU A 35 -18.34 5.38 -5.33
C LEU A 35 -18.01 6.80 -5.84
N PHE A 36 -16.82 7.32 -5.52
CA PHE A 36 -16.37 8.62 -6.03
C PHE A 36 -16.34 8.63 -7.55
N ALA A 37 -15.68 7.65 -8.16
CA ALA A 37 -15.51 7.59 -9.59
C ALA A 37 -16.84 7.40 -10.35
N ARG A 38 -17.77 6.64 -9.81
CA ARG A 38 -19.10 6.44 -10.42
C ARG A 38 -20.00 7.66 -10.29
N TYR A 39 -19.97 8.31 -9.14
CA TYR A 39 -20.85 9.44 -8.82
C TYR A 39 -20.39 10.78 -9.42
N LEU A 40 -19.09 11.09 -9.31
CA LEU A 40 -18.51 12.36 -9.75
C LEU A 40 -18.17 12.34 -11.24
N SER A 41 -18.05 13.52 -11.86
CA SER A 41 -17.37 13.64 -13.16
C SER A 41 -15.88 13.29 -13.03
N VAL A 42 -15.20 13.03 -14.17
CA VAL A 42 -13.76 12.70 -14.17
C VAL A 42 -12.93 13.82 -13.53
N ALA A 43 -13.24 15.10 -13.85
CA ALA A 43 -12.56 16.24 -13.27
C ALA A 43 -12.82 16.40 -11.75
N GLN A 44 -14.06 16.25 -11.32
CA GLN A 44 -14.42 16.31 -9.90
C GLN A 44 -13.73 15.20 -9.10
N PHE A 45 -13.68 13.97 -9.63
CA PHE A 45 -12.94 12.89 -8.99
C PHE A 45 -11.44 13.21 -8.94
N GLY A 46 -10.89 13.85 -9.96
CA GLY A 46 -9.51 14.35 -9.93
C GLY A 46 -9.26 15.36 -8.82
N LEU A 47 -10.17 16.32 -8.60
CA LEU A 47 -10.08 17.28 -7.49
C LEU A 47 -10.10 16.58 -6.12
N VAL A 48 -11.03 15.63 -5.93
CA VAL A 48 -11.09 14.82 -4.71
C VAL A 48 -9.81 13.99 -4.53
N SER A 49 -9.22 13.48 -5.61
CA SER A 49 -7.96 12.74 -5.55
C SER A 49 -6.77 13.61 -5.12
N ILE A 50 -6.73 14.90 -5.54
CA ILE A 50 -5.76 15.87 -5.03
C ILE A 50 -5.97 16.11 -3.51
N VAL A 51 -7.21 16.24 -3.06
CA VAL A 51 -7.55 16.33 -1.62
C VAL A 51 -7.03 15.09 -0.86
N MET A 52 -7.30 13.88 -1.38
CA MET A 52 -6.83 12.63 -0.79
C MET A 52 -5.30 12.57 -0.70
N ALA A 53 -4.60 12.94 -1.76
CA ALA A 53 -3.14 12.99 -1.76
C ALA A 53 -2.61 14.04 -0.78
N THR A 54 -3.23 15.22 -0.75
CA THR A 54 -2.83 16.33 0.14
C THR A 54 -3.00 15.96 1.61
N ILE A 55 -4.17 15.44 2.03
CA ILE A 55 -4.40 15.11 3.45
C ILE A 55 -3.45 14.01 3.95
N ASN A 56 -3.18 13.00 3.11
CA ASN A 56 -2.26 11.92 3.46
C ASN A 56 -0.81 12.42 3.57
N THR A 57 -0.38 13.28 2.64
CA THR A 57 0.98 13.85 2.64
C THR A 57 1.17 14.85 3.79
N VAL A 58 0.27 15.82 3.91
CA VAL A 58 0.35 16.86 4.94
C VAL A 58 0.13 16.27 6.34
N GLY A 59 -0.83 15.35 6.48
CA GLY A 59 -1.09 14.64 7.74
C GLY A 59 0.10 13.79 8.21
N LEU A 60 0.83 13.16 7.29
CA LEU A 60 2.06 12.43 7.61
C LEU A 60 3.17 13.39 8.09
N LEU A 61 3.40 14.45 7.33
CA LEU A 61 4.46 15.42 7.62
C LEU A 61 4.17 16.20 8.92
N SER A 62 2.89 16.38 9.28
CA SER A 62 2.46 17.12 10.46
C SER A 62 2.86 16.48 11.80
N VAL A 63 3.17 15.17 11.83
CA VAL A 63 3.58 14.48 13.08
C VAL A 63 5.10 14.23 13.18
N ILE A 64 5.86 14.52 12.13
CA ILE A 64 7.34 14.36 12.06
C ILE A 64 7.82 13.01 12.60
N GLY A 65 7.09 11.90 12.34
CA GLY A 65 7.45 10.54 12.81
C GLY A 65 7.31 10.31 14.32
N LEU A 66 6.67 11.23 15.05
CA LEU A 66 6.43 11.08 16.49
C LEU A 66 5.55 9.86 16.80
N ASP A 67 4.64 9.48 15.91
CA ASP A 67 3.83 8.25 15.96
C ASP A 67 4.73 7.01 16.10
N THR A 68 5.74 6.88 15.26
CA THR A 68 6.73 5.80 15.34
C THR A 68 7.62 5.93 16.59
N GLY A 69 7.98 7.16 16.97
CA GLY A 69 8.71 7.45 18.19
C GLY A 69 7.98 6.96 19.43
N ILE A 70 6.70 7.30 19.58
CA ILE A 70 5.84 6.82 20.68
C ILE A 70 5.80 5.28 20.70
N GLY A 71 5.53 4.66 19.55
CA GLY A 71 5.45 3.20 19.41
C GLY A 71 6.71 2.48 19.88
N ARG A 72 7.89 3.10 19.71
CA ARG A 72 9.18 2.55 20.14
C ARG A 72 9.50 2.80 21.60
N TYR A 73 9.29 4.03 22.10
CA TYR A 73 9.73 4.41 23.43
C TYR A 73 8.75 3.96 24.51
N LEU A 74 7.45 4.00 24.27
CA LEU A 74 6.43 3.64 25.26
C LEU A 74 6.60 2.24 25.87
N PRO A 75 6.95 1.17 25.12
CA PRO A 75 7.14 -0.17 25.68
C PRO A 75 8.43 -0.32 26.50
N ARG A 76 9.38 0.61 26.44
CA ARG A 76 10.67 0.54 27.13
C ARG A 76 10.57 0.86 28.61
N PHE A 77 9.51 1.55 28.99
CA PHE A 77 9.30 2.02 30.35
C PHE A 77 8.24 1.15 31.04
N ASN A 78 8.53 0.73 32.26
CA ASN A 78 7.62 -0.06 33.10
C ASN A 78 6.78 0.84 34.02
N GLU A 79 7.34 1.98 34.44
CA GLU A 79 6.64 2.94 35.29
C GLU A 79 5.61 3.73 34.51
N GLU A 80 4.42 3.86 35.07
CA GLU A 80 3.34 4.62 34.44
C GLU A 80 3.67 6.10 34.25
N THR A 81 4.42 6.68 35.17
CA THR A 81 4.92 8.06 35.12
C THR A 81 5.82 8.31 33.91
N GLU A 82 6.79 7.42 33.65
CA GLU A 82 7.70 7.52 32.51
C GLU A 82 6.94 7.35 31.17
N ARG A 83 5.97 6.43 31.13
CA ARG A 83 5.09 6.25 29.94
C ARG A 83 4.26 7.49 29.68
N GLN A 84 3.77 8.16 30.73
CA GLN A 84 3.07 9.45 30.60
C GLN A 84 4.01 10.56 30.11
N ASP A 85 5.26 10.57 30.55
CA ASP A 85 6.27 11.57 30.11
C ASP A 85 6.56 11.45 28.61
N VAL A 86 6.67 10.22 28.09
CA VAL A 86 6.79 9.97 26.63
C VAL A 86 5.60 10.58 25.89
N LEU A 87 4.38 10.25 26.35
CA LEU A 87 3.17 10.67 25.68
C LEU A 87 2.97 12.21 25.75
N VAL A 88 3.15 12.80 26.92
CA VAL A 88 3.06 14.26 27.11
C VAL A 88 4.09 14.99 26.26
N SER A 89 5.33 14.47 26.20
CA SER A 89 6.37 15.03 25.33
C SER A 89 5.99 15.01 23.86
N ALA A 90 5.45 13.88 23.38
CA ALA A 90 5.01 13.73 22.00
C ALA A 90 3.81 14.62 21.67
N LEU A 91 2.79 14.69 22.55
CA LEU A 91 1.61 15.52 22.36
C LEU A 91 1.94 17.01 22.37
N GLN A 92 2.86 17.46 23.24
CA GLN A 92 3.28 18.87 23.29
C GLN A 92 4.04 19.33 22.05
N ILE A 93 4.65 18.43 21.30
CA ILE A 93 5.27 18.74 20.01
C ILE A 93 4.25 18.52 18.88
N GLY A 94 3.61 17.36 18.85
CA GLY A 94 2.78 16.92 17.74
C GLY A 94 1.49 17.74 17.59
N VAL A 95 0.78 18.04 18.69
CA VAL A 95 -0.49 18.77 18.62
C VAL A 95 -0.29 20.20 18.09
N PRO A 96 0.61 21.03 18.62
CA PRO A 96 0.87 22.35 18.04
C PRO A 96 1.34 22.29 16.58
N LEU A 97 2.14 21.30 16.23
CA LEU A 97 2.65 21.16 14.87
C LEU A 97 1.53 20.79 13.88
N THR A 98 0.63 19.87 14.23
CA THR A 98 -0.51 19.51 13.38
C THR A 98 -1.49 20.68 13.22
N LEU A 99 -1.70 21.47 14.29
CA LEU A 99 -2.50 22.70 14.24
C LEU A 99 -1.84 23.76 13.35
N ALA A 100 -0.54 23.98 13.52
CA ALA A 100 0.20 24.93 12.69
C ALA A 100 0.21 24.54 11.22
N THR A 101 0.37 23.26 10.93
CA THR A 101 0.33 22.71 9.55
C THR A 101 -1.07 22.86 8.95
N GLY A 102 -2.12 22.55 9.70
CA GLY A 102 -3.51 22.77 9.27
C GLY A 102 -3.79 24.26 9.03
N LEU A 103 -3.39 25.15 9.94
CA LEU A 103 -3.54 26.59 9.79
C LEU A 103 -2.76 27.11 8.55
N ALA A 104 -1.54 26.65 8.34
CA ALA A 104 -0.76 27.01 7.16
C ALA A 104 -1.47 26.56 5.87
N LEU A 105 -1.94 25.31 5.81
CA LEU A 105 -2.71 24.82 4.66
C LEU A 105 -3.98 25.64 4.43
N TYR A 106 -4.68 26.05 5.50
CA TYR A 106 -5.89 26.90 5.40
C TYR A 106 -5.55 28.26 4.80
N VAL A 107 -4.57 28.96 5.37
CA VAL A 107 -4.14 30.31 4.91
C VAL A 107 -3.64 30.28 3.48
N PHE A 108 -2.88 29.25 3.11
CA PHE A 108 -2.32 29.11 1.77
C PHE A 108 -3.20 28.32 0.78
N SER A 109 -4.40 27.84 1.17
CA SER A 109 -5.28 27.05 0.30
C SER A 109 -5.59 27.72 -1.02
N GLY A 110 -5.94 29.01 -1.02
CA GLY A 110 -6.18 29.79 -2.23
C GLY A 110 -4.93 29.97 -3.11
N PRO A 111 -3.81 30.51 -2.60
CA PRO A 111 -2.54 30.57 -3.32
C PRO A 111 -2.05 29.23 -3.86
N ILE A 112 -2.17 28.13 -3.11
CA ILE A 112 -1.81 26.79 -3.55
C ILE A 112 -2.72 26.38 -4.72
N ALA A 113 -4.02 26.52 -4.60
CA ALA A 113 -4.99 26.16 -5.61
C ALA A 113 -4.77 26.93 -6.93
N THR A 114 -4.52 28.24 -6.86
CA THR A 114 -4.40 29.09 -8.06
C THR A 114 -3.00 29.10 -8.65
N ARG A 115 -1.92 29.14 -7.84
CA ARG A 115 -0.54 29.26 -8.34
C ARG A 115 0.13 27.92 -8.63
N LEU A 116 -0.14 26.88 -7.81
CA LEU A 116 0.46 25.56 -8.03
C LEU A 116 -0.40 24.68 -8.93
N PHE A 117 -1.73 24.72 -8.75
CA PHE A 117 -2.64 23.84 -9.49
C PHE A 117 -3.37 24.56 -10.63
N GLY A 118 -3.42 25.88 -10.65
CA GLY A 118 -4.18 26.63 -11.67
C GLY A 118 -5.70 26.42 -11.58
N ILE A 119 -6.23 25.89 -10.45
CA ILE A 119 -7.63 25.47 -10.30
C ILE A 119 -8.24 26.20 -9.10
N GLN A 120 -9.05 27.23 -9.35
CA GLN A 120 -9.62 28.04 -8.29
C GLN A 120 -10.57 27.26 -7.35
N GLU A 121 -11.37 26.35 -7.90
CA GLU A 121 -12.31 25.52 -7.14
C GLU A 121 -11.60 24.63 -6.09
N LEU A 122 -10.36 24.24 -6.34
CA LEU A 122 -9.57 23.44 -5.42
C LEU A 122 -9.29 24.17 -4.10
N GLY A 123 -9.34 25.53 -4.07
CA GLY A 123 -9.06 26.32 -2.88
C GLY A 123 -10.00 25.99 -1.71
N VAL A 124 -11.31 25.87 -1.99
CA VAL A 124 -12.30 25.47 -0.98
C VAL A 124 -12.06 24.04 -0.49
N LEU A 125 -11.71 23.13 -1.39
CA LEU A 125 -11.44 21.73 -1.05
C LEU A 125 -10.18 21.59 -0.19
N LEU A 126 -9.14 22.37 -0.47
CA LEU A 126 -7.92 22.44 0.35
C LEU A 126 -8.18 23.07 1.72
N ALA A 127 -9.05 24.09 1.81
CA ALA A 127 -9.47 24.65 3.08
C ALA A 127 -10.22 23.63 3.97
N ILE A 128 -11.08 22.79 3.38
CA ILE A 128 -11.69 21.65 4.07
C ILE A 128 -10.65 20.63 4.53
N THR A 129 -9.68 20.33 3.67
CA THR A 129 -8.55 19.44 4.00
C THR A 129 -7.76 19.97 5.20
N ALA A 130 -7.54 21.27 5.25
CA ALA A 130 -6.84 21.94 6.34
C ALA A 130 -7.53 21.73 7.71
N VAL A 131 -8.87 21.73 7.75
CA VAL A 131 -9.66 21.42 8.94
C VAL A 131 -9.44 19.97 9.40
N GLY A 132 -9.26 19.03 8.47
CA GLY A 132 -8.99 17.62 8.78
C GLY A 132 -7.58 17.34 9.26
N THR A 133 -6.61 18.17 8.87
CA THR A 133 -5.17 17.92 9.14
C THR A 133 -4.84 17.71 10.64
N PRO A 134 -5.31 18.51 11.59
CA PRO A 134 -5.08 18.28 13.01
C PRO A 134 -5.59 16.94 13.50
N PHE A 135 -6.75 16.52 13.02
CA PHE A 135 -7.37 15.24 13.41
C PHE A 135 -6.59 14.03 12.85
N VAL A 136 -6.05 14.13 11.63
CA VAL A 136 -5.12 13.12 11.09
C VAL A 136 -3.88 13.01 11.95
N GLY A 137 -3.29 14.13 12.34
CA GLY A 137 -2.12 14.14 13.22
C GLY A 137 -2.40 13.51 14.58
N ILE A 138 -3.51 13.88 15.22
CA ILE A 138 -3.94 13.32 16.51
C ILE A 138 -4.24 11.81 16.37
N MET A 139 -4.92 11.39 15.31
CA MET A 139 -5.14 9.97 15.01
C MET A 139 -3.81 9.21 14.94
N ARG A 140 -2.82 9.72 14.20
CA ARG A 140 -1.49 9.09 14.07
C ARG A 140 -0.77 8.98 15.41
N LEU A 141 -0.75 10.03 16.24
CA LEU A 141 -0.17 10.00 17.58
C LEU A 141 -0.85 8.96 18.47
N SER A 142 -2.19 8.85 18.35
CA SER A 142 -2.97 7.83 19.07
C SER A 142 -2.64 6.42 18.61
N VAL A 143 -2.52 6.21 17.30
CA VAL A 143 -2.11 4.92 16.70
C VAL A 143 -0.71 4.54 17.18
N GLY A 144 0.25 5.47 17.22
CA GLY A 144 1.57 5.23 17.80
C GLY A 144 1.51 4.81 19.27
N THR A 145 0.62 5.44 20.06
CA THR A 145 0.39 5.08 21.47
C THR A 145 -0.18 3.66 21.62
N ILE A 146 -1.18 3.32 20.80
CA ILE A 146 -1.83 2.01 20.77
C ILE A 146 -0.84 0.92 20.37
N GLN A 147 0.01 1.18 19.37
CA GLN A 147 1.07 0.27 18.94
C GLN A 147 2.10 0.04 20.06
N GLY A 148 2.51 1.11 20.77
CA GLY A 148 3.39 1.00 21.93
C GLY A 148 2.79 0.16 23.07
N GLN A 149 1.47 0.08 23.18
CA GLN A 149 0.76 -0.78 24.12
C GLN A 149 0.51 -2.21 23.60
N LYS A 150 0.89 -2.52 22.34
CA LYS A 150 0.63 -3.79 21.66
C LYS A 150 -0.88 -4.14 21.53
N LYS A 151 -1.76 -3.13 21.51
CA LYS A 151 -3.22 -3.31 21.41
C LYS A 151 -3.70 -3.28 19.95
N THR A 152 -3.38 -4.33 19.19
CA THR A 152 -3.65 -4.42 17.75
C THR A 152 -5.11 -4.14 17.38
N LEU A 153 -6.07 -4.68 18.14
CA LEU A 153 -7.50 -4.49 17.87
C LEU A 153 -7.92 -3.01 17.93
N ALA A 154 -7.45 -2.26 18.94
CA ALA A 154 -7.77 -0.83 19.05
C ALA A 154 -7.21 -0.02 17.87
N LYS A 155 -6.00 -0.36 17.39
CA LYS A 155 -5.44 0.23 16.17
C LYS A 155 -6.34 -0.02 14.97
N ILE A 156 -6.74 -1.28 14.75
CA ILE A 156 -7.57 -1.66 13.61
C ILE A 156 -8.91 -0.92 13.66
N LEU A 157 -9.54 -0.85 14.81
CA LEU A 157 -10.83 -0.17 14.97
C LEU A 157 -10.72 1.33 14.66
N ILE A 158 -9.68 2.01 15.15
CA ILE A 158 -9.53 3.47 14.97
C ILE A 158 -9.03 3.83 13.58
N GLU A 159 -8.01 3.14 13.05
CA GLU A 159 -7.38 3.52 11.78
C GLU A 159 -7.99 2.80 10.58
N ASN A 160 -8.14 1.47 10.67
CA ASN A 160 -8.47 0.64 9.51
C ASN A 160 -9.96 0.48 9.26
N ILE A 161 -10.81 0.66 10.29
CA ILE A 161 -12.25 0.47 10.19
C ILE A 161 -12.99 1.81 10.31
N SER A 162 -12.78 2.60 11.39
CA SER A 162 -13.59 3.79 11.61
C SER A 162 -13.46 4.82 10.48
N VAL A 163 -12.24 5.02 9.95
CA VAL A 163 -12.01 5.97 8.86
C VAL A 163 -12.81 5.57 7.61
N PRO A 164 -12.55 4.41 6.97
CA PRO A 164 -13.22 4.09 5.71
C PRO A 164 -14.71 3.80 5.87
N VAL A 165 -15.17 3.23 7.00
CA VAL A 165 -16.60 3.01 7.25
C VAL A 165 -17.34 4.34 7.32
N THR A 166 -16.82 5.34 8.04
CA THR A 166 -17.43 6.67 8.10
C THR A 166 -17.44 7.32 6.72
N GLN A 167 -16.35 7.25 5.99
CA GLN A 167 -16.25 7.82 4.65
C GLN A 167 -17.25 7.19 3.68
N VAL A 168 -17.36 5.86 3.65
CA VAL A 168 -18.33 5.13 2.80
C VAL A 168 -19.76 5.48 3.20
N THR A 169 -20.08 5.47 4.50
CA THR A 169 -21.43 5.77 4.99
C THR A 169 -21.86 7.18 4.64
N LEU A 170 -20.99 8.18 4.87
CA LEU A 170 -21.29 9.56 4.52
C LEU A 170 -21.35 9.77 3.01
N MET A 171 -20.50 9.06 2.23
CA MET A 171 -20.56 9.12 0.77
C MET A 171 -21.89 8.57 0.24
N LEU A 172 -22.41 7.48 0.80
CA LEU A 172 -23.75 6.99 0.45
C LEU A 172 -24.84 8.04 0.75
N GLY A 173 -24.70 8.77 1.85
CA GLY A 173 -25.57 9.92 2.16
C GLY A 173 -25.43 11.03 1.12
N VAL A 174 -24.21 11.40 0.72
CA VAL A 174 -23.94 12.39 -0.34
C VAL A 174 -24.64 12.00 -1.64
N ILE A 175 -24.53 10.72 -2.04
CA ILE A 175 -25.19 10.18 -3.24
C ILE A 175 -26.70 10.24 -3.10
N PHE A 176 -27.25 9.81 -1.96
CA PHE A 176 -28.70 9.78 -1.72
C PHE A 176 -29.34 11.16 -1.80
N TYR A 177 -28.69 12.20 -1.25
CA TYR A 177 -29.17 13.58 -1.28
C TYR A 177 -28.76 14.37 -2.53
N GLY A 178 -28.01 13.78 -3.48
CA GLY A 178 -27.56 14.45 -4.70
C GLY A 178 -26.60 15.62 -4.47
N LEU A 179 -25.77 15.55 -3.42
CA LEU A 179 -24.87 16.63 -3.03
C LEU A 179 -23.61 16.69 -3.91
N GLN A 180 -23.01 17.89 -4.03
CA GLN A 180 -21.87 18.13 -4.92
C GLN A 180 -20.49 17.84 -4.28
N THR A 181 -19.42 18.10 -5.05
CA THR A 181 -17.99 17.79 -4.72
C THR A 181 -17.56 18.29 -3.34
N VAL A 182 -18.05 19.45 -2.88
CA VAL A 182 -17.74 19.97 -1.53
C VAL A 182 -18.21 19.03 -0.44
N ALA A 183 -19.42 18.48 -0.57
CA ALA A 183 -19.93 17.50 0.39
C ALA A 183 -19.15 16.18 0.37
N VAL A 184 -18.67 15.78 -0.81
CA VAL A 184 -17.77 14.61 -0.96
C VAL A 184 -16.45 14.84 -0.20
N ALA A 185 -15.86 16.03 -0.30
CA ALA A 185 -14.67 16.39 0.44
C ALA A 185 -14.91 16.34 1.97
N TRP A 186 -16.03 16.88 2.44
CA TRP A 186 -16.40 16.79 3.86
C TRP A 186 -16.64 15.35 4.31
N ALA A 187 -17.30 14.51 3.50
CA ALA A 187 -17.53 13.10 3.82
C ALA A 187 -16.18 12.35 3.95
N TYR A 188 -15.22 12.68 3.07
CA TYR A 188 -13.88 12.08 3.15
C TYR A 188 -13.12 12.51 4.39
N ILE A 189 -13.12 13.80 4.73
CA ILE A 189 -12.42 14.36 5.89
C ILE A 189 -13.05 13.92 7.21
N ALA A 190 -14.38 13.76 7.26
CA ALA A 190 -15.11 13.36 8.46
C ALA A 190 -14.64 12.01 9.04
N GLY A 191 -14.19 11.07 8.19
CA GLY A 191 -13.59 9.82 8.65
C GLY A 191 -12.36 10.05 9.53
N PHE A 192 -11.49 10.96 9.13
CA PHE A 192 -10.31 11.33 9.92
C PHE A 192 -10.67 12.12 11.18
N VAL A 193 -11.68 12.99 11.11
CA VAL A 193 -12.18 13.72 12.26
C VAL A 193 -12.70 12.76 13.33
N LEU A 194 -13.54 11.79 12.95
CA LEU A 194 -14.02 10.76 13.87
C LEU A 194 -12.86 9.95 14.46
N ALA A 195 -11.93 9.48 13.64
CA ALA A 195 -10.79 8.70 14.09
C ALA A 195 -9.87 9.52 15.05
N GLY A 196 -9.68 10.81 14.79
CA GLY A 196 -8.95 11.72 15.67
C GLY A 196 -9.65 11.91 17.02
N ILE A 197 -10.98 12.03 17.02
CA ILE A 197 -11.79 12.11 18.25
C ILE A 197 -11.68 10.79 19.03
N LEU A 198 -11.89 9.65 18.38
CA LEU A 198 -11.76 8.32 19.01
C LEU A 198 -10.37 8.09 19.57
N GLY A 199 -9.33 8.51 18.81
CA GLY A 199 -7.94 8.47 19.28
C GLY A 199 -7.68 9.34 20.51
N THR A 200 -8.28 10.54 20.55
CA THR A 200 -8.19 11.43 21.74
C THR A 200 -8.87 10.80 22.94
N ILE A 201 -10.09 10.26 22.78
CA ILE A 201 -10.83 9.56 23.85
C ILE A 201 -10.00 8.40 24.36
N TYR A 202 -9.36 7.61 23.47
CA TYR A 202 -8.50 6.51 23.85
C TYR A 202 -7.31 6.97 24.69
N ILE A 203 -6.57 7.99 24.25
CA ILE A 203 -5.42 8.53 25.00
C ILE A 203 -5.85 8.97 26.40
N VAL A 204 -6.89 9.80 26.49
CA VAL A 204 -7.38 10.36 27.76
C VAL A 204 -7.91 9.27 28.71
N SER A 205 -8.52 8.22 28.16
CA SER A 205 -9.03 7.10 28.98
C SER A 205 -7.94 6.20 29.55
N GLN A 206 -6.82 6.06 28.83
CA GLN A 206 -5.73 5.16 29.23
C GLN A 206 -4.65 5.85 30.06
N PHE A 207 -4.48 7.15 29.87
CA PHE A 207 -3.41 7.91 30.50
C PHE A 207 -3.93 9.19 31.17
N PRO A 208 -3.67 9.41 32.47
CA PRO A 208 -3.92 10.70 33.10
C PRO A 208 -2.85 11.72 32.66
N VAL A 209 -2.97 12.20 31.44
CA VAL A 209 -1.98 13.06 30.74
C VAL A 209 -1.53 14.28 31.58
N ARG A 210 -2.35 14.69 32.53
CA ARG A 210 -2.06 15.84 33.43
C ARG A 210 -0.90 15.59 34.40
N LYS A 211 -0.48 14.34 34.63
CA LYS A 211 0.58 13.99 35.57
C LYS A 211 1.96 13.86 34.93
N GLY A 212 2.03 13.67 33.60
CA GLY A 212 3.28 13.50 32.89
C GLY A 212 4.05 14.83 32.71
N ARG A 213 5.38 14.73 32.64
CA ARG A 213 6.30 15.82 32.37
C ARG A 213 6.92 15.68 30.99
N PRO A 214 7.20 16.76 30.25
CA PRO A 214 7.75 16.68 28.91
C PRO A 214 9.27 16.46 28.92
N THR A 215 9.76 15.41 29.52
CA THR A 215 11.18 15.12 29.70
C THR A 215 11.84 14.49 28.48
N MET A 216 11.08 13.85 27.61
CA MET A 216 11.56 13.03 26.49
C MET A 216 11.53 13.73 25.13
N ARG A 217 11.34 15.05 25.07
CA ARG A 217 11.19 15.79 23.78
C ARG A 217 12.40 15.63 22.86
N ARG A 218 13.61 15.76 23.42
CA ARG A 218 14.85 15.68 22.64
C ARG A 218 15.07 14.29 22.07
N GLU A 219 14.88 13.28 22.88
CA GLU A 219 15.03 11.86 22.53
C GLU A 219 14.06 11.48 21.41
N LEU A 220 12.79 11.87 21.54
CA LEU A 220 11.78 11.65 20.52
C LEU A 220 12.13 12.30 19.20
N LEU A 221 12.54 13.58 19.20
CA LEU A 221 12.90 14.32 17.98
C LEU A 221 14.17 13.76 17.33
N VAL A 222 15.20 13.45 18.11
CA VAL A 222 16.45 12.86 17.59
C VAL A 222 16.19 11.49 16.95
N PHE A 223 15.30 10.69 17.53
CA PHE A 223 14.93 9.41 16.98
C PHE A 223 14.01 9.53 15.75
N SER A 224 12.98 10.37 15.84
CA SER A 224 11.97 10.52 14.78
C SER A 224 12.54 11.22 13.53
N GLY A 225 13.51 12.13 13.68
CA GLY A 225 14.07 12.92 12.60
C GLY A 225 14.57 12.08 11.39
N PRO A 226 15.44 11.09 11.56
CA PRO A 226 15.89 10.23 10.46
C PRO A 226 14.76 9.36 9.88
N LEU A 227 13.82 8.91 10.72
CA LEU A 227 12.72 8.05 10.27
C LEU A 227 11.73 8.78 9.38
N ILE A 228 11.50 10.08 9.62
CA ILE A 228 10.59 10.87 8.78
C ILE A 228 11.06 10.88 7.33
N ILE A 229 12.36 10.88 7.07
CA ILE A 229 12.90 10.86 5.71
C ILE A 229 12.46 9.59 4.99
N THR A 230 12.61 8.42 5.61
CA THR A 230 12.21 7.14 5.02
C THR A 230 10.70 7.09 4.73
N VAL A 231 9.90 7.50 5.71
CA VAL A 231 8.43 7.49 5.60
C VAL A 231 7.95 8.54 4.60
N ALA A 232 8.56 9.72 4.59
CA ALA A 232 8.25 10.78 3.63
C ALA A 232 8.60 10.35 2.19
N MET A 233 9.72 9.66 1.98
CA MET A 233 10.09 9.17 0.64
C MET A 233 9.13 8.10 0.13
N GLY A 234 8.66 7.19 1.00
CA GLY A 234 7.58 6.26 0.65
C GLY A 234 6.29 6.98 0.28
N ASN A 235 5.93 8.04 1.02
CA ASN A 235 4.76 8.87 0.72
C ASN A 235 4.93 9.63 -0.61
N VAL A 236 6.12 10.14 -0.90
CA VAL A 236 6.45 10.78 -2.19
C VAL A 236 6.22 9.77 -3.33
N LEU A 237 6.77 8.57 -3.25
CA LEU A 237 6.55 7.53 -4.27
C LEU A 237 5.06 7.18 -4.48
N GLN A 238 4.24 7.34 -3.46
CA GLN A 238 2.82 7.01 -3.52
C GLN A 238 1.93 8.14 -4.04
N TYR A 239 2.25 9.41 -3.74
CA TYR A 239 1.34 10.55 -3.99
C TYR A 239 1.92 11.64 -4.88
N SER A 240 3.23 11.65 -5.16
CA SER A 240 3.86 12.66 -6.02
C SER A 240 3.24 12.73 -7.40
N ASP A 241 2.93 11.58 -8.00
CA ASP A 241 2.32 11.49 -9.31
C ASP A 241 1.00 12.27 -9.37
N THR A 242 0.11 12.03 -8.38
CA THR A 242 -1.19 12.73 -8.28
C THR A 242 -1.02 14.22 -8.09
N LEU A 243 -0.09 14.65 -7.21
CA LEU A 243 0.13 16.07 -6.92
C LEU A 243 0.81 16.80 -8.09
N LEU A 244 1.84 16.18 -8.71
CA LEU A 244 2.53 16.75 -9.86
C LEU A 244 1.63 16.77 -11.10
N LEU A 245 0.84 15.71 -11.31
CA LEU A 245 -0.13 15.68 -12.40
C LEU A 245 -1.19 16.78 -12.22
N GLY A 246 -1.67 16.99 -10.98
CA GLY A 246 -2.60 18.09 -10.68
C GLY A 246 -2.02 19.49 -10.91
N GLY A 247 -0.73 19.69 -10.66
CA GLY A 247 -0.04 20.96 -10.89
C GLY A 247 0.40 21.20 -12.33
N LEU A 248 0.59 20.15 -13.13
CA LEU A 248 1.13 20.25 -14.48
C LEU A 248 0.10 19.98 -15.57
N ARG A 249 -1.04 19.39 -15.23
CA ARG A 249 -2.09 18.95 -16.16
C ARG A 249 -3.49 19.26 -15.61
N THR A 250 -4.51 18.68 -16.23
CA THR A 250 -5.91 18.90 -15.87
C THR A 250 -6.37 18.00 -14.74
N ALA A 251 -7.40 18.42 -14.00
CA ALA A 251 -8.05 17.59 -12.99
C ALA A 251 -8.62 16.29 -13.58
N SER A 252 -9.03 16.27 -14.85
CA SER A 252 -9.50 15.07 -15.53
C SER A 252 -8.38 14.03 -15.68
N GLU A 253 -7.16 14.45 -16.03
CA GLU A 253 -6.02 13.55 -16.10
C GLU A 253 -5.67 12.95 -14.72
N VAL A 254 -5.77 13.75 -13.65
CA VAL A 254 -5.65 13.26 -12.27
C VAL A 254 -6.72 12.22 -11.96
N GLY A 255 -7.97 12.45 -12.38
CA GLY A 255 -9.08 11.50 -12.19
C GLY A 255 -8.82 10.17 -12.89
N ILE A 256 -8.37 10.18 -14.15
CA ILE A 256 -8.02 8.98 -14.92
C ILE A 256 -6.88 8.22 -14.22
N TYR A 257 -5.80 8.91 -13.83
CA TYR A 257 -4.65 8.28 -13.17
C TYR A 257 -5.04 7.61 -11.84
N ASN A 258 -5.89 8.27 -11.04
CA ASN A 258 -6.35 7.75 -9.74
C ASN A 258 -7.41 6.64 -9.84
N VAL A 259 -7.84 6.27 -11.04
CA VAL A 259 -8.54 5.02 -11.34
C VAL A 259 -7.53 3.91 -11.64
N VAL A 260 -6.60 4.16 -12.58
CA VAL A 260 -5.74 3.09 -13.11
C VAL A 260 -4.63 2.69 -12.15
N TYR A 261 -4.05 3.63 -11.39
CA TYR A 261 -2.97 3.34 -10.45
C TYR A 261 -3.42 2.42 -9.30
N PRO A 262 -4.55 2.68 -8.59
CA PRO A 262 -5.02 1.76 -7.56
C PRO A 262 -5.46 0.38 -8.08
N LEU A 263 -5.97 0.31 -9.33
CA LEU A 263 -6.24 -0.98 -9.96
C LEU A 263 -4.97 -1.82 -10.08
N SER A 264 -3.90 -1.22 -10.61
CA SER A 264 -2.63 -1.93 -10.76
C SER A 264 -1.99 -2.30 -9.42
N GLN A 265 -2.22 -1.50 -8.36
CA GLN A 265 -1.73 -1.80 -7.01
C GLN A 265 -2.32 -3.08 -6.38
N PHE A 266 -3.45 -3.60 -6.88
CA PHE A 266 -3.93 -4.92 -6.44
C PHE A 266 -2.91 -6.03 -6.66
N MET A 267 -2.07 -5.90 -7.69
CA MET A 267 -0.98 -6.84 -7.94
C MET A 267 0.06 -6.82 -6.82
N ALA A 268 0.33 -5.65 -6.22
CA ALA A 268 1.27 -5.50 -5.11
C ALA A 268 0.72 -6.00 -3.75
N LEU A 269 -0.57 -6.37 -3.67
CA LEU A 269 -1.16 -6.93 -2.45
C LEU A 269 -0.44 -8.21 -2.02
N PHE A 270 -0.19 -9.13 -2.96
CA PHE A 270 0.53 -10.37 -2.69
C PHE A 270 1.95 -10.09 -2.21
N LEU A 271 2.64 -9.13 -2.82
CA LEU A 271 3.96 -8.71 -2.38
C LEU A 271 3.96 -8.22 -0.92
N THR A 272 2.95 -7.47 -0.53
CA THR A 272 2.80 -6.93 0.83
C THR A 272 2.55 -8.04 1.84
N VAL A 273 1.62 -8.96 1.55
CA VAL A 273 1.24 -10.08 2.43
C VAL A 273 2.42 -11.03 2.63
N PHE A 274 3.01 -11.49 1.52
CA PHE A 274 4.15 -12.41 1.59
C PHE A 274 5.38 -11.74 2.22
N GLY A 275 5.62 -10.46 1.96
CA GLY A 275 6.72 -9.71 2.59
C GLY A 275 6.56 -9.58 4.10
N TYR A 276 5.33 -9.47 4.61
CA TYR A 276 5.05 -9.46 6.04
C TYR A 276 5.34 -10.82 6.69
N LEU A 277 4.91 -11.91 6.06
CA LEU A 277 5.13 -13.27 6.56
C LEU A 277 6.61 -13.69 6.48
N LEU A 278 7.31 -13.25 5.44
CA LEU A 278 8.72 -13.58 5.21
C LEU A 278 9.67 -12.90 6.20
N MET A 279 9.33 -11.70 6.66
CA MET A 279 10.24 -10.87 7.47
C MET A 279 10.75 -11.56 8.75
N PRO A 280 9.92 -12.21 9.60
CA PRO A 280 10.42 -12.93 10.78
C PRO A 280 11.30 -14.12 10.41
N VAL A 281 10.94 -14.90 9.38
CA VAL A 281 11.70 -16.07 8.92
C VAL A 281 13.11 -15.67 8.48
N VAL A 282 13.22 -14.64 7.64
CA VAL A 282 14.54 -14.13 7.18
C VAL A 282 15.34 -13.55 8.35
N SER A 283 14.68 -12.92 9.33
CA SER A 283 15.37 -12.38 10.52
C SER A 283 15.94 -13.48 11.42
N GLU A 284 15.22 -14.58 11.59
CA GLU A 284 15.66 -15.76 12.34
C GLU A 284 16.86 -16.42 11.67
N LEU A 285 16.74 -16.75 10.38
CA LEU A 285 17.83 -17.36 9.60
C LEU A 285 19.07 -16.46 9.57
N HIS A 286 18.90 -15.14 9.49
CA HIS A 286 20.02 -14.21 9.57
C HIS A 286 20.69 -14.24 10.95
N SER A 287 19.96 -14.44 12.03
CA SER A 287 20.52 -14.53 13.39
C SER A 287 21.32 -15.83 13.59
N GLU A 288 21.03 -16.87 12.80
CA GLU A 288 21.73 -18.15 12.76
C GLU A 288 22.86 -18.19 11.74
N ASP A 289 23.14 -17.06 11.06
CA ASP A 289 24.13 -16.91 9.96
C ASP A 289 23.82 -17.78 8.74
N ASP A 290 22.59 -18.26 8.60
CA ASP A 290 22.13 -19.06 7.45
C ASP A 290 21.56 -18.16 6.33
N LEU A 291 22.47 -17.46 5.66
CA LEU A 291 22.13 -16.57 4.55
C LEU A 291 21.69 -17.33 3.30
N LEU A 292 22.08 -18.60 3.17
CA LEU A 292 21.68 -19.44 2.02
C LEU A 292 20.17 -19.73 2.09
N SER A 293 19.71 -20.27 3.21
CA SER A 293 18.28 -20.54 3.44
C SER A 293 17.46 -19.25 3.38
N ALA A 294 17.95 -18.15 3.95
CA ALA A 294 17.27 -16.84 3.84
C ALA A 294 17.07 -16.42 2.37
N ASN A 295 18.07 -16.61 1.52
CA ASN A 295 17.97 -16.34 0.09
C ASN A 295 17.00 -17.31 -0.64
N GLU A 296 16.96 -18.57 -0.25
CA GLU A 296 16.03 -19.55 -0.81
C GLU A 296 14.58 -19.18 -0.49
N TYR A 297 14.27 -18.76 0.74
CA TYR A 297 12.94 -18.28 1.11
C TYR A 297 12.53 -17.02 0.33
N LEU A 298 13.45 -16.09 0.06
CA LEU A 298 13.20 -14.94 -0.80
C LEU A 298 12.84 -15.39 -2.24
N ARG A 299 13.57 -16.33 -2.81
CA ARG A 299 13.29 -16.90 -4.14
C ARG A 299 11.96 -17.63 -4.20
N LEU A 300 11.69 -18.44 -3.20
CA LEU A 300 10.44 -19.19 -3.07
C LEU A 300 9.25 -18.25 -3.00
N THR A 301 9.34 -17.24 -2.16
CA THR A 301 8.30 -16.23 -2.00
C THR A 301 8.05 -15.47 -3.29
N SER A 302 9.10 -15.05 -4.01
CA SER A 302 9.02 -14.42 -5.33
C SER A 302 8.27 -15.29 -6.35
N LYS A 303 8.55 -16.60 -6.38
CA LYS A 303 7.87 -17.57 -7.25
C LYS A 303 6.35 -17.60 -7.01
N TRP A 304 5.92 -17.68 -5.76
CA TRP A 304 4.50 -17.72 -5.39
C TRP A 304 3.79 -16.38 -5.64
N ILE A 305 4.47 -15.26 -5.42
CA ILE A 305 3.91 -13.93 -5.73
C ILE A 305 3.62 -13.82 -7.22
N VAL A 306 4.55 -14.24 -8.08
CA VAL A 306 4.32 -14.25 -9.55
C VAL A 306 3.15 -15.12 -9.92
N PHE A 307 3.07 -16.33 -9.35
CA PHE A 307 1.96 -17.26 -9.58
C PHE A 307 0.60 -16.62 -9.31
N LEU A 308 0.45 -15.95 -8.17
CA LEU A 308 -0.82 -15.31 -7.79
C LEU A 308 -1.10 -14.00 -8.55
N THR A 309 -0.04 -13.28 -8.95
CA THR A 309 -0.17 -11.98 -9.61
C THR A 309 -0.49 -12.13 -11.10
N PHE A 310 -0.06 -13.22 -11.73
CA PHE A 310 -0.15 -13.41 -13.18
C PHE A 310 -1.58 -13.34 -13.75
N PRO A 311 -2.62 -13.95 -13.16
CA PRO A 311 -3.99 -13.80 -13.66
C PRO A 311 -4.48 -12.34 -13.65
N LEU A 312 -4.15 -11.57 -12.61
CA LEU A 312 -4.48 -10.15 -12.54
C LEU A 312 -3.74 -9.35 -13.60
N PHE A 313 -2.48 -9.68 -13.85
CA PHE A 313 -1.69 -9.09 -14.93
C PHE A 313 -2.35 -9.28 -16.29
N ILE A 314 -2.77 -10.51 -16.63
CA ILE A 314 -3.45 -10.80 -17.91
C ILE A 314 -4.66 -9.89 -18.10
N ILE A 315 -5.52 -9.79 -17.07
CA ILE A 315 -6.73 -8.97 -17.13
C ILE A 315 -6.38 -7.50 -17.37
N MET A 316 -5.43 -6.94 -16.62
CA MET A 316 -5.10 -5.52 -16.66
C MET A 316 -4.25 -5.15 -17.88
N PHE A 317 -3.50 -6.10 -18.45
CA PHE A 317 -2.61 -5.86 -19.58
C PHE A 317 -3.31 -6.06 -20.94
N LEU A 318 -4.09 -7.12 -21.09
CA LEU A 318 -4.77 -7.45 -22.35
C LEU A 318 -6.17 -6.84 -22.48
N TYR A 319 -6.87 -6.65 -21.35
CA TYR A 319 -8.25 -6.14 -21.32
C TYR A 319 -8.38 -4.90 -20.42
N PRO A 320 -7.45 -3.91 -20.54
CA PRO A 320 -7.46 -2.74 -19.66
C PRO A 320 -8.71 -1.86 -19.85
N THR A 321 -9.23 -1.77 -21.08
CA THR A 321 -10.44 -1.00 -21.38
C THR A 321 -11.65 -1.62 -20.69
N GLU A 322 -11.81 -2.94 -20.81
CA GLU A 322 -12.94 -3.70 -20.27
C GLU A 322 -12.95 -3.66 -18.74
N ILE A 323 -11.80 -3.86 -18.10
CA ILE A 323 -11.73 -3.81 -16.63
C ILE A 323 -12.01 -2.41 -16.09
N ILE A 324 -11.52 -1.36 -16.75
CA ILE A 324 -11.85 0.03 -16.38
C ILE A 324 -13.34 0.27 -16.56
N GLN A 325 -13.92 -0.15 -17.68
CA GLN A 325 -15.32 0.07 -17.98
C GLN A 325 -16.26 -0.65 -17.01
N ILE A 326 -15.98 -1.91 -16.68
CA ILE A 326 -16.79 -2.71 -15.74
C ILE A 326 -16.70 -2.11 -14.34
N THR A 327 -15.51 -1.72 -13.89
CA THR A 327 -15.29 -1.22 -12.53
C THR A 327 -15.70 0.23 -12.38
N PHE A 328 -15.04 1.15 -13.07
CA PHE A 328 -15.17 2.60 -12.87
C PHE A 328 -16.07 3.30 -13.90
N GLY A 329 -16.31 2.68 -15.05
CA GLY A 329 -17.18 3.19 -16.12
C GLY A 329 -16.41 3.70 -17.33
N SER A 330 -17.14 3.84 -18.47
CA SER A 330 -16.58 4.18 -19.78
C SER A 330 -15.85 5.53 -19.83
N LYS A 331 -16.21 6.48 -18.95
CA LYS A 331 -15.59 7.82 -18.90
C LYS A 331 -14.10 7.82 -18.48
N TYR A 332 -13.56 6.68 -18.03
CA TYR A 332 -12.15 6.52 -17.62
C TYR A 332 -11.34 5.64 -18.56
N THR A 333 -11.93 5.16 -19.65
CA THR A 333 -11.28 4.20 -20.57
C THR A 333 -10.05 4.76 -21.28
N ASP A 334 -9.91 6.10 -21.36
CA ASP A 334 -8.69 6.73 -21.88
C ASP A 334 -7.43 6.31 -21.09
N GLY A 335 -7.60 5.84 -19.85
CA GLY A 335 -6.52 5.33 -19.01
C GLY A 335 -6.00 3.93 -19.37
N HIS A 336 -6.55 3.26 -20.40
CA HIS A 336 -6.23 1.87 -20.73
C HIS A 336 -4.73 1.62 -20.97
N VAL A 337 -4.04 2.48 -21.72
CA VAL A 337 -2.59 2.33 -21.96
C VAL A 337 -1.80 2.51 -20.67
N ALA A 338 -2.18 3.48 -19.83
CA ALA A 338 -1.52 3.70 -18.56
C ALA A 338 -1.71 2.49 -17.61
N LEU A 339 -2.91 1.87 -17.59
CA LEU A 339 -3.16 0.66 -16.82
C LEU A 339 -2.28 -0.52 -17.29
N ALA A 340 -2.16 -0.71 -18.62
CA ALA A 340 -1.31 -1.77 -19.17
C ALA A 340 0.17 -1.57 -18.81
N VAL A 341 0.67 -0.32 -18.90
CA VAL A 341 2.05 0.04 -18.50
C VAL A 341 2.27 -0.22 -17.01
N LEU A 342 1.34 0.21 -16.15
CA LEU A 342 1.42 -0.02 -14.71
C LEU A 342 1.34 -1.53 -14.38
N ALA A 343 0.46 -2.28 -15.05
CA ALA A 343 0.35 -3.72 -14.86
C ALA A 343 1.68 -4.45 -15.18
N LEU A 344 2.34 -4.06 -16.29
CA LEU A 344 3.66 -4.59 -16.62
C LEU A 344 4.70 -4.23 -15.54
N GLY A 345 4.70 -3.00 -15.07
CA GLY A 345 5.59 -2.54 -13.99
C GLY A 345 5.38 -3.32 -12.69
N PHE A 346 4.13 -3.51 -12.28
CA PHE A 346 3.81 -4.28 -11.07
C PHE A 346 4.07 -5.79 -11.22
N LEU A 347 3.97 -6.34 -12.44
CA LEU A 347 4.45 -7.72 -12.69
C LEU A 347 5.95 -7.82 -12.47
N ILE A 348 6.74 -6.89 -13.00
CA ILE A 348 8.21 -6.86 -12.79
C ILE A 348 8.52 -6.72 -11.29
N HIS A 349 7.84 -5.81 -10.59
CA HIS A 349 7.95 -5.64 -9.14
C HIS A 349 7.65 -6.95 -8.38
N SER A 350 6.62 -7.69 -8.80
CA SER A 350 6.25 -8.99 -8.24
C SER A 350 7.28 -10.09 -8.53
N LEU A 351 7.87 -10.08 -9.75
CA LEU A 351 8.96 -11.00 -10.15
C LEU A 351 10.21 -10.82 -9.29
N LEU A 352 10.53 -9.59 -8.93
CA LEU A 352 11.70 -9.29 -8.11
C LEU A 352 11.46 -9.62 -6.62
N GLY A 353 10.20 -9.68 -6.19
CA GLY A 353 9.80 -10.18 -4.87
C GLY A 353 9.93 -9.15 -3.73
N PRO A 354 9.68 -9.55 -2.48
CA PRO A 354 9.63 -8.65 -1.34
C PRO A 354 11.02 -8.32 -0.76
N LEU A 355 11.98 -7.96 -1.63
CA LEU A 355 13.39 -7.80 -1.28
C LEU A 355 13.64 -6.68 -0.27
N GLY A 356 12.85 -5.59 -0.32
CA GLY A 356 12.91 -4.51 0.67
C GLY A 356 12.58 -5.00 2.08
N LYS A 357 11.65 -5.96 2.23
CA LYS A 357 11.35 -6.62 3.52
C LYS A 357 12.47 -7.55 3.95
N GLY A 358 13.08 -8.27 3.01
CA GLY A 358 14.28 -9.07 3.26
C GLY A 358 15.44 -8.22 3.79
N LEU A 359 15.76 -7.08 3.13
CA LEU A 359 16.78 -6.14 3.60
C LEU A 359 16.47 -5.57 4.98
N ALA A 360 15.20 -5.28 5.26
CA ALA A 360 14.78 -4.82 6.59
C ALA A 360 14.99 -5.89 7.66
N ALA A 361 14.68 -7.16 7.35
CA ALA A 361 14.85 -8.30 8.24
C ALA A 361 16.32 -8.53 8.65
N ILE A 362 17.27 -8.32 7.71
CA ILE A 362 18.71 -8.39 7.99
C ILE A 362 19.32 -7.08 8.51
N GLY A 363 18.47 -6.11 8.94
CA GLY A 363 18.90 -4.89 9.61
C GLY A 363 19.47 -3.79 8.71
N ARG A 364 19.35 -3.89 7.37
CA ARG A 364 19.91 -2.91 6.39
C ARG A 364 19.01 -1.68 6.18
N THR A 365 18.41 -1.16 7.25
CA THR A 365 17.44 -0.05 7.19
C THR A 365 18.00 1.26 6.65
N LYS A 366 19.28 1.57 6.91
CA LYS A 366 19.95 2.76 6.33
C LYS A 366 20.07 2.66 4.82
N THR A 367 20.41 1.49 4.32
CA THR A 367 20.52 1.21 2.87
C THR A 367 19.17 1.41 2.19
N ILE A 368 18.10 0.82 2.74
CA ILE A 368 16.72 1.02 2.27
C ILE A 368 16.34 2.51 2.23
N MET A 369 16.76 3.28 3.25
CA MET A 369 16.51 4.72 3.28
C MET A 369 17.16 5.44 2.09
N PHE A 370 18.43 5.18 1.80
CA PHE A 370 19.12 5.81 0.67
C PHE A 370 18.53 5.40 -0.68
N ASP A 371 18.18 4.12 -0.83
CA ASP A 371 17.54 3.63 -2.06
C ASP A 371 16.17 4.27 -2.28
N ASN A 372 15.35 4.39 -1.23
CA ASN A 372 14.07 5.06 -1.30
C ASN A 372 14.22 6.55 -1.64
N VAL A 373 15.23 7.24 -1.09
CA VAL A 373 15.54 8.64 -1.46
C VAL A 373 15.93 8.73 -2.93
N GLY A 374 16.80 7.83 -3.40
CA GLY A 374 17.20 7.77 -4.80
C GLY A 374 16.01 7.53 -5.75
N ALA A 375 15.20 6.52 -5.43
CA ALA A 375 14.01 6.17 -6.22
C ALA A 375 12.96 7.29 -6.22
N ALA A 376 12.70 7.92 -5.06
CA ALA A 376 11.77 9.04 -4.97
C ALA A 376 12.26 10.27 -5.75
N THR A 377 13.56 10.56 -5.69
CA THR A 377 14.16 11.64 -6.48
C THR A 377 14.05 11.35 -7.98
N LEU A 378 14.37 10.11 -8.40
CA LEU A 378 14.21 9.67 -9.79
C LEU A 378 12.74 9.79 -10.25
N ASN A 379 11.80 9.34 -9.42
CA ASN A 379 10.36 9.44 -9.71
C ASN A 379 9.93 10.91 -9.92
N ILE A 380 10.33 11.82 -9.02
CA ILE A 380 10.02 13.25 -9.18
C ILE A 380 10.61 13.82 -10.48
N VAL A 381 11.88 13.55 -10.75
CA VAL A 381 12.55 14.06 -11.98
C VAL A 381 11.86 13.52 -13.23
N LEU A 382 11.58 12.22 -13.27
CA LEU A 382 10.87 11.61 -14.40
C LEU A 382 9.46 12.14 -14.53
N ASN A 383 8.73 12.33 -13.44
CA ASN A 383 7.40 12.95 -13.45
C ASN A 383 7.42 14.35 -14.06
N LEU A 384 8.35 15.22 -13.64
CA LEU A 384 8.47 16.57 -14.18
C LEU A 384 8.71 16.58 -15.70
N VAL A 385 9.47 15.61 -16.21
CA VAL A 385 9.76 15.50 -17.65
C VAL A 385 8.66 14.80 -18.42
N LEU A 386 8.16 13.66 -17.91
CA LEU A 386 7.24 12.81 -18.66
C LEU A 386 5.79 13.27 -18.55
N ILE A 387 5.36 13.81 -17.40
CA ILE A 387 4.00 14.38 -17.27
C ILE A 387 3.81 15.54 -18.23
N THR A 388 4.79 16.43 -18.38
CA THR A 388 4.67 17.58 -19.30
C THR A 388 4.52 17.15 -20.76
N ARG A 389 5.02 15.97 -21.15
CA ARG A 389 4.94 15.45 -22.53
C ARG A 389 3.77 14.50 -22.75
N TYR A 390 3.54 13.58 -21.79
CA TYR A 390 2.65 12.44 -21.97
C TYR A 390 1.49 12.40 -20.95
N GLY A 391 1.31 13.45 -20.12
CA GLY A 391 0.23 13.52 -19.13
C GLY A 391 0.26 12.36 -18.14
N PHE A 392 -0.89 11.78 -17.83
CA PHE A 392 -1.03 10.66 -16.90
C PHE A 392 -0.27 9.39 -17.34
N LEU A 393 -0.06 9.17 -18.64
CA LEU A 393 0.80 8.09 -19.13
C LEU A 393 2.25 8.32 -18.72
N GLY A 394 2.71 9.58 -18.75
CA GLY A 394 4.03 9.97 -18.27
C GLY A 394 4.22 9.66 -16.79
N ALA A 395 3.20 9.91 -15.96
CA ALA A 395 3.21 9.54 -14.54
C ALA A 395 3.30 8.01 -14.34
N ALA A 396 2.54 7.25 -15.12
CA ALA A 396 2.60 5.78 -15.08
C ALA A 396 4.00 5.24 -15.42
N ILE A 397 4.64 5.76 -16.47
CA ILE A 397 6.00 5.37 -16.87
C ILE A 397 7.02 5.77 -15.78
N ALA A 398 6.92 6.98 -15.23
CA ALA A 398 7.80 7.46 -14.17
C ALA A 398 7.76 6.55 -12.93
N SER A 399 6.57 6.17 -12.49
CA SER A 399 6.37 5.26 -11.37
C SER A 399 6.95 3.87 -11.65
N VAL A 400 6.66 3.29 -12.81
CA VAL A 400 7.21 1.97 -13.20
C VAL A 400 8.74 1.99 -13.20
N VAL A 401 9.36 2.98 -13.83
CA VAL A 401 10.83 3.09 -13.87
C VAL A 401 11.42 3.25 -12.47
N ALA A 402 10.82 4.10 -11.62
CA ALA A 402 11.30 4.30 -10.26
C ALA A 402 11.23 3.03 -9.41
N TYR A 403 10.11 2.27 -9.47
CA TYR A 403 9.98 1.00 -8.76
C TYR A 403 10.94 -0.06 -9.29
N VAL A 404 11.08 -0.20 -10.61
CA VAL A 404 12.02 -1.17 -11.20
C VAL A 404 13.46 -0.86 -10.80
N VAL A 405 13.87 0.41 -10.82
CA VAL A 405 15.22 0.82 -10.36
C VAL A 405 15.41 0.50 -8.88
N LEU A 406 14.41 0.80 -8.04
CA LEU A 406 14.45 0.49 -6.61
C LEU A 406 14.64 -1.02 -6.36
N ASP A 407 13.87 -1.84 -7.05
CA ASP A 407 13.94 -3.30 -6.91
C ASP A 407 15.28 -3.86 -7.40
N LEU A 408 15.81 -3.33 -8.50
CA LEU A 408 17.14 -3.72 -8.99
C LEU A 408 18.26 -3.36 -8.00
N LEU A 409 18.14 -2.22 -7.31
CA LEU A 409 19.06 -1.87 -6.21
C LEU A 409 18.96 -2.89 -5.07
N TYR A 410 17.75 -3.29 -4.69
CA TYR A 410 17.55 -4.32 -3.66
C TYR A 410 18.12 -5.69 -4.07
N VAL A 411 17.92 -6.10 -5.34
CA VAL A 411 18.56 -7.32 -5.90
C VAL A 411 20.08 -7.25 -5.79
N TYR A 412 20.66 -6.14 -6.23
CA TYR A 412 22.10 -5.93 -6.17
C TYR A 412 22.66 -6.06 -4.74
N GLN A 413 21.98 -5.45 -3.78
CA GLN A 413 22.41 -5.44 -2.37
C GLN A 413 22.25 -6.81 -1.71
N ILE A 414 21.11 -7.49 -1.89
CA ILE A 414 20.91 -8.84 -1.33
C ILE A 414 21.93 -9.80 -1.91
N ARG A 415 22.16 -9.74 -3.25
CA ARG A 415 23.19 -10.55 -3.88
C ARG A 415 24.58 -10.28 -3.32
N GLY A 416 24.91 -9.01 -3.03
CA GLY A 416 26.18 -8.63 -2.41
C GLY A 416 26.35 -9.15 -0.98
N ILE A 417 25.25 -9.37 -0.25
CA ILE A 417 25.26 -9.87 1.14
C ILE A 417 25.26 -11.40 1.16
N THR A 418 24.38 -12.03 0.37
CA THR A 418 24.18 -13.48 0.41
C THR A 418 25.11 -14.24 -0.55
N GLY A 419 25.73 -13.56 -1.50
CA GLY A 419 26.49 -14.18 -2.60
C GLY A 419 25.62 -14.87 -3.65
N HIS A 420 24.29 -14.92 -3.48
CA HIS A 420 23.34 -15.66 -4.31
C HIS A 420 22.30 -14.76 -4.95
N GLN A 421 21.72 -15.21 -6.07
CA GLN A 421 20.64 -14.49 -6.75
C GLN A 421 19.32 -14.64 -5.98
N PRO A 422 18.68 -13.54 -5.51
CA PRO A 422 17.45 -13.65 -4.74
C PRO A 422 16.19 -13.81 -5.60
N VAL A 423 16.30 -13.69 -6.92
CA VAL A 423 15.17 -13.75 -7.85
C VAL A 423 14.94 -15.17 -8.35
N SER A 424 13.70 -15.62 -8.41
CA SER A 424 13.34 -16.94 -8.92
C SER A 424 13.41 -17.01 -10.44
N VAL A 425 14.43 -17.66 -10.97
CA VAL A 425 14.54 -17.95 -12.42
C VAL A 425 13.39 -18.84 -12.89
N THR A 426 12.97 -19.79 -12.04
CA THR A 426 11.83 -20.67 -12.31
C THR A 426 10.52 -19.87 -12.41
N GLY A 427 10.29 -18.92 -11.50
CA GLY A 427 9.15 -18.01 -11.58
C GLY A 427 9.12 -17.17 -12.86
N ILE A 428 10.28 -16.66 -13.30
CA ILE A 428 10.41 -15.94 -14.57
C ILE A 428 10.07 -16.85 -15.75
N LYS A 429 10.62 -18.07 -15.81
CA LYS A 429 10.35 -19.03 -16.90
C LYS A 429 8.86 -19.35 -16.98
N VAL A 430 8.23 -19.68 -15.85
CA VAL A 430 6.79 -19.95 -15.78
C VAL A 430 5.98 -18.75 -16.27
N GLY A 431 6.31 -17.54 -15.81
CA GLY A 431 5.65 -16.31 -16.24
C GLY A 431 5.79 -16.07 -17.75
N VAL A 432 6.99 -16.22 -18.32
CA VAL A 432 7.25 -16.03 -19.77
C VAL A 432 6.47 -17.07 -20.60
N VAL A 433 6.55 -18.35 -20.24
CA VAL A 433 5.83 -19.41 -20.96
C VAL A 433 4.32 -19.17 -20.91
N SER A 434 3.80 -18.81 -19.75
CA SER A 434 2.37 -18.50 -19.60
C SER A 434 1.96 -17.27 -20.40
N LEU A 435 2.80 -16.23 -20.45
CA LEU A 435 2.55 -15.02 -21.25
C LEU A 435 2.53 -15.35 -22.75
N LEU A 436 3.50 -16.11 -23.25
CA LEU A 436 3.52 -16.54 -24.65
C LEU A 436 2.27 -17.34 -25.03
N PHE A 437 1.86 -18.28 -24.18
CA PHE A 437 0.61 -19.02 -24.37
C PHE A 437 -0.59 -18.09 -24.38
N THR A 438 -0.66 -17.14 -23.43
CA THR A 438 -1.75 -16.18 -23.33
C THR A 438 -1.89 -15.34 -24.61
N VAL A 439 -0.78 -14.82 -25.12
CA VAL A 439 -0.77 -14.07 -26.39
C VAL A 439 -1.22 -14.95 -27.55
N LEU A 440 -0.70 -16.20 -27.63
CA LEU A 440 -1.07 -17.13 -28.68
C LEU A 440 -2.58 -17.44 -28.66
N ILE A 441 -3.13 -17.79 -27.49
CA ILE A 441 -4.56 -18.12 -27.37
C ILE A 441 -5.44 -16.88 -27.63
N HIS A 442 -5.04 -15.70 -27.19
CA HIS A 442 -5.74 -14.45 -27.49
C HIS A 442 -5.83 -14.21 -29.00
N LEU A 443 -4.70 -14.29 -29.72
CA LEU A 443 -4.66 -14.09 -31.16
C LEU A 443 -5.46 -15.18 -31.93
N SER A 444 -5.44 -16.41 -31.46
CA SER A 444 -6.16 -17.52 -32.07
C SER A 444 -7.68 -17.44 -31.87
N LEU A 445 -8.12 -16.93 -30.73
CA LEU A 445 -9.54 -16.81 -30.40
C LEU A 445 -10.15 -15.48 -30.88
N LEU A 446 -9.33 -14.45 -31.14
CA LEU A 446 -9.78 -13.13 -31.57
C LEU A 446 -10.80 -13.18 -32.74
N PRO A 447 -10.57 -13.95 -33.83
CA PRO A 447 -11.51 -14.00 -34.95
C PRO A 447 -12.79 -14.82 -34.65
N LEU A 448 -12.87 -15.55 -33.54
CA LEU A 448 -13.99 -16.43 -33.21
C LEU A 448 -15.03 -15.77 -32.30
N PHE A 449 -14.72 -14.61 -31.71
CA PHE A 449 -15.59 -13.92 -30.76
C PHE A 449 -15.91 -12.50 -31.23
N ASP A 450 -17.20 -12.20 -31.38
CA ASP A 450 -17.66 -10.81 -31.62
C ASP A 450 -17.65 -9.96 -30.34
N SER A 451 -17.78 -10.60 -29.18
CA SER A 451 -17.79 -9.92 -27.86
C SER A 451 -16.41 -9.97 -27.20
N THR A 452 -15.80 -8.81 -26.99
CA THR A 452 -14.52 -8.69 -26.27
C THR A 452 -14.60 -9.21 -24.83
N TYR A 453 -15.76 -9.10 -24.19
CA TYR A 453 -15.96 -9.63 -22.83
C TYR A 453 -15.93 -11.16 -22.79
N LEU A 454 -16.60 -11.83 -23.74
CA LEU A 454 -16.57 -13.29 -23.83
C LEU A 454 -15.18 -13.79 -24.21
N LEU A 455 -14.53 -13.12 -25.16
CA LEU A 455 -13.13 -13.38 -25.51
C LEU A 455 -12.25 -13.24 -24.27
N GLY A 456 -12.36 -12.13 -23.55
CA GLY A 456 -11.58 -11.86 -22.33
C GLY A 456 -11.79 -12.92 -21.26
N LEU A 457 -13.03 -13.28 -20.97
CA LEU A 457 -13.35 -14.34 -20.00
C LEU A 457 -12.71 -15.68 -20.41
N THR A 458 -12.83 -16.05 -21.69
CA THR A 458 -12.27 -17.30 -22.21
C THR A 458 -10.74 -17.30 -22.16
N VAL A 459 -10.09 -16.22 -22.63
CA VAL A 459 -8.62 -16.10 -22.62
C VAL A 459 -8.09 -16.09 -21.18
N VAL A 460 -8.68 -15.32 -20.28
CA VAL A 460 -8.24 -15.25 -18.87
C VAL A 460 -8.38 -16.61 -18.19
N SER A 461 -9.54 -17.28 -18.35
CA SER A 461 -9.78 -18.59 -17.74
C SER A 461 -8.80 -19.63 -18.28
N THR A 462 -8.66 -19.73 -19.61
CA THR A 462 -7.78 -20.72 -20.27
C THR A 462 -6.31 -20.46 -19.91
N SER A 463 -5.89 -19.19 -19.94
CA SER A 463 -4.52 -18.80 -19.58
C SER A 463 -4.22 -19.03 -18.09
N SER A 464 -5.17 -18.79 -17.20
CA SER A 464 -5.01 -19.08 -15.77
C SER A 464 -4.88 -20.57 -15.50
N ILE A 465 -5.70 -21.40 -16.15
CA ILE A 465 -5.59 -22.86 -16.07
C ILE A 465 -4.22 -23.32 -16.58
N PHE A 466 -3.81 -22.83 -17.78
CA PHE A 466 -2.50 -23.16 -18.34
C PHE A 466 -1.36 -22.71 -17.42
N HIS A 467 -1.45 -21.52 -16.84
CA HIS A 467 -0.46 -21.01 -15.88
C HIS A 467 -0.31 -21.91 -14.65
N VAL A 468 -1.44 -22.39 -14.09
CA VAL A 468 -1.43 -23.39 -13.00
C VAL A 468 -0.74 -24.68 -13.45
N LEU A 469 -1.06 -25.19 -14.64
CA LEU A 469 -0.44 -26.42 -15.17
C LEU A 469 1.08 -26.26 -15.37
N VAL A 470 1.52 -25.16 -15.96
CA VAL A 470 2.94 -24.83 -16.15
C VAL A 470 3.65 -24.66 -14.80
N PHE A 471 3.00 -23.97 -13.84
CA PHE A 471 3.55 -23.80 -12.51
C PHE A 471 3.72 -25.14 -11.77
N VAL A 472 2.72 -26.02 -11.84
CA VAL A 472 2.80 -27.35 -11.20
C VAL A 472 3.85 -28.22 -11.88
N ARG A 473 3.95 -28.19 -13.23
CA ARG A 473 4.89 -29.03 -13.98
C ARG A 473 6.34 -28.57 -13.91
N TYR A 474 6.58 -27.26 -13.91
CA TYR A 474 7.91 -26.65 -14.03
C TYR A 474 8.28 -25.75 -12.85
N GLY A 475 7.37 -25.51 -11.92
CA GLY A 475 7.59 -24.63 -10.78
C GLY A 475 8.48 -25.21 -9.69
N GLU A 476 8.97 -26.47 -9.85
CA GLU A 476 9.85 -27.12 -8.87
C GLU A 476 9.25 -27.05 -7.45
N ILE A 477 7.99 -27.50 -7.32
CA ILE A 477 7.29 -27.51 -6.03
C ILE A 477 7.95 -28.55 -5.14
N THR A 478 8.51 -28.13 -4.02
CA THR A 478 9.19 -28.97 -3.04
C THR A 478 8.21 -29.57 -2.03
N SER A 479 8.64 -30.66 -1.34
CA SER A 479 7.84 -31.28 -0.28
C SER A 479 7.50 -30.28 0.85
N ASN A 480 8.44 -29.40 1.19
CA ASN A 480 8.22 -28.36 2.20
C ASN A 480 7.13 -27.35 1.80
N GLU A 481 7.03 -27.02 0.49
CA GLU A 481 5.96 -26.15 -0.01
C GLU A 481 4.58 -26.83 0.06
N LEU A 482 4.53 -28.14 -0.15
CA LEU A 482 3.31 -28.91 0.01
C LEU A 482 2.87 -29.00 1.47
N GLU A 483 3.79 -29.06 2.43
CA GLU A 483 3.50 -29.01 3.85
C GLU A 483 2.81 -27.70 4.26
N ILE A 484 3.28 -26.55 3.71
CA ILE A 484 2.60 -25.25 3.92
C ILE A 484 1.16 -25.27 3.39
N VAL A 485 0.91 -25.92 2.25
CA VAL A 485 -0.45 -26.07 1.70
C VAL A 485 -1.30 -26.94 2.62
N HIS A 486 -0.71 -27.94 3.27
CA HIS A 486 -1.40 -28.80 4.23
C HIS A 486 -1.78 -28.02 5.51
N ASP A 487 -0.88 -27.18 6.03
CA ASP A 487 -1.17 -26.32 7.18
C ASP A 487 -2.32 -25.34 6.87
N VAL A 488 -2.36 -24.81 5.63
CA VAL A 488 -3.45 -23.97 5.17
C VAL A 488 -4.76 -24.75 5.03
N GLU A 489 -4.70 -26.01 4.58
CA GLU A 489 -5.85 -26.93 4.51
C GLU A 489 -6.47 -27.14 5.90
N GLU A 490 -5.66 -27.48 6.90
CA GLU A 490 -6.13 -27.63 8.29
C GLU A 490 -6.76 -26.34 8.82
N TRP A 491 -6.15 -25.20 8.48
CA TRP A 491 -6.62 -23.92 8.97
C TRP A 491 -7.94 -23.44 8.33
N ILE A 492 -8.14 -23.69 7.02
CA ILE A 492 -9.37 -23.30 6.30
C ILE A 492 -10.48 -24.33 6.51
N GLY A 493 -10.15 -25.55 6.95
CA GLY A 493 -11.06 -26.68 7.06
C GLY A 493 -11.57 -27.19 5.69
N ALA A 494 -10.80 -26.95 4.63
CA ALA A 494 -11.12 -27.37 3.27
C ALA A 494 -10.26 -28.57 2.87
N ASP A 495 -10.84 -29.62 2.31
CA ASP A 495 -10.08 -30.78 1.79
C ASP A 495 -9.36 -30.38 0.48
N LEU A 496 -8.07 -30.11 0.57
CA LEU A 496 -7.20 -29.83 -0.56
C LEU A 496 -6.40 -31.07 -1.04
N ALA A 497 -6.72 -32.26 -0.56
CA ALA A 497 -6.03 -33.50 -0.92
C ALA A 497 -6.04 -33.78 -2.45
N PHE A 498 -7.00 -33.19 -3.18
CA PHE A 498 -7.02 -33.26 -4.64
C PHE A 498 -5.82 -32.47 -5.25
N VAL A 499 -5.40 -31.37 -4.63
CA VAL A 499 -4.25 -30.56 -5.09
C VAL A 499 -2.97 -31.38 -4.98
N PHE A 500 -2.76 -32.04 -3.85
CA PHE A 500 -1.59 -32.92 -3.64
C PHE A 500 -1.51 -34.05 -4.66
N ARG A 501 -2.64 -34.74 -4.87
CA ARG A 501 -2.73 -35.81 -5.88
C ARG A 501 -2.51 -35.31 -7.29
N PHE A 502 -2.95 -34.08 -7.59
CA PHE A 502 -2.75 -33.45 -8.88
C PHE A 502 -1.28 -33.07 -9.10
N VAL A 503 -0.65 -32.43 -8.12
CA VAL A 503 0.77 -32.05 -8.18
C VAL A 503 1.65 -33.29 -8.35
N ASP A 504 1.44 -34.34 -7.56
CA ASP A 504 2.20 -35.59 -7.62
C ASP A 504 2.10 -36.31 -8.97
N ARG A 505 0.91 -36.24 -9.61
CA ARG A 505 0.68 -36.80 -10.95
C ARG A 505 1.34 -35.99 -12.06
N MET A 506 1.42 -34.68 -11.91
CA MET A 506 1.96 -33.78 -12.94
C MET A 506 3.48 -33.67 -12.88
N GLN A 507 4.09 -33.95 -11.73
CA GLN A 507 5.56 -33.94 -11.58
C GLN A 507 6.23 -35.25 -12.01
N LYS A 508 5.48 -36.36 -12.01
CA LYS A 508 5.89 -37.65 -12.59
C LYS A 508 5.73 -37.61 -14.11
#